data_832e87518767b5436ed46bb8a1331a6d
#
_entry.id   832e87518767b5436ed46bb8a1331a6d
#
_cell.length_a   1.000
_cell.length_b   1.000
_cell.length_c   1.000
_cell.angle_alpha   90.00
_cell.angle_beta   90.00
_cell.angle_gamma   90.00
#
_symmetry.space_group_name_H-M   'P 1'
#
loop_
_entity.id
_entity.type
_entity.pdbx_description
1 polymer ?
#
loop_
_entity_poly.entity_id
_entity_poly.type
_entity_poly.pdbx_seq_one_letter_code
_entity_poly.pdbx_strand_id
1 'polypeptide(L)'
;MNLGNLWLTRCFSFCFLSSSFFFLLLSSLQDVGVNPNTIASNDINAILETYGVEAARASIVSEVLSVFGVYGINVDPRHLALIADYMTFEGKYRPMNRLGIGGSASPFLKMSFETSMNFLTAATTRGSLDNTESPSARIVLGRVVANGTGSCGVRMNWDMMQLDENENDSDSA
;
A
#
# COMPACT_ATOMS: atom_id res chain seq x y z
N MET A 1 -22.76 17.52 31.92
CA MET A 1 -22.48 17.29 30.50
C MET A 1 -21.96 18.58 29.92
N ASN A 2 -20.64 18.65 29.74
CA ASN A 2 -19.95 19.87 29.31
C ASN A 2 -20.01 19.97 27.78
N LEU A 3 -20.87 20.84 27.26
CA LEU A 3 -21.04 21.14 25.83
C LEU A 3 -19.81 21.83 25.20
N GLY A 4 -18.83 22.23 26.01
CA GLY A 4 -17.60 22.88 25.53
C GLY A 4 -16.63 21.95 24.79
N ASN A 5 -16.66 20.65 25.07
CA ASN A 5 -15.69 19.70 24.48
C ASN A 5 -16.05 19.21 23.06
N LEU A 6 -17.29 19.42 22.65
CA LEU A 6 -17.75 18.97 21.30
C LEU A 6 -17.36 19.94 20.19
N TRP A 7 -17.14 21.20 20.49
CA TRP A 7 -16.80 22.24 19.50
C TRP A 7 -15.32 22.26 19.16
N LEU A 8 -14.44 21.91 20.11
CA LEU A 8 -12.99 21.87 19.88
C LEU A 8 -12.56 20.70 18.99
N THR A 9 -13.26 19.57 19.06
CA THR A 9 -12.94 18.40 18.21
C THR A 9 -13.36 18.54 16.76
N ARG A 10 -14.34 19.42 16.44
CA ARG A 10 -14.83 19.63 15.07
C ARG A 10 -14.19 20.81 14.35
N CYS A 11 -13.59 21.76 15.07
CA CYS A 11 -12.98 22.95 14.46
C CYS A 11 -11.56 22.71 13.95
N PHE A 12 -10.91 21.59 14.32
CA PHE A 12 -9.52 21.29 13.93
C PHE A 12 -9.36 20.52 12.61
N SER A 13 -10.45 20.27 11.89
CA SER A 13 -10.41 19.63 10.57
C SER A 13 -9.94 20.55 9.44
N PHE A 14 -9.52 21.77 9.76
CA PHE A 14 -9.17 22.76 8.75
C PHE A 14 -7.89 23.50 9.12
N CYS A 15 -6.73 22.86 8.92
CA CYS A 15 -5.53 23.64 8.67
C CYS A 15 -4.40 22.76 8.09
N PHE A 16 -3.98 23.12 6.93
CA PHE A 16 -2.71 22.74 6.28
C PHE A 16 -1.57 23.39 7.11
N LEU A 17 -1.25 22.80 8.24
CA LEU A 17 -0.23 23.30 9.15
C LEU A 17 1.00 22.42 9.09
N SER A 18 2.13 23.05 8.85
CA SER A 18 3.46 22.45 8.94
C SER A 18 3.58 21.59 10.22
N SER A 19 4.20 20.44 10.14
CA SER A 19 4.45 19.49 11.23
C SER A 19 4.95 20.16 12.53
N SER A 20 5.82 21.14 12.40
CA SER A 20 6.34 21.93 13.52
C SER A 20 5.27 22.72 14.25
N PHE A 21 4.27 23.22 13.54
CA PHE A 21 3.18 23.98 14.14
C PHE A 21 2.18 23.07 14.86
N PHE A 22 1.98 21.85 14.36
CA PHE A 22 1.16 20.85 15.02
C PHE A 22 1.75 20.45 16.37
N PHE A 23 3.08 20.29 16.46
CA PHE A 23 3.77 20.00 17.70
C PHE A 23 3.68 21.13 18.71
N LEU A 24 3.85 22.39 18.28
CA LEU A 24 3.67 23.57 19.14
C LEU A 24 2.25 23.71 19.65
N LEU A 25 1.28 23.40 18.83
CA LEU A 25 -0.15 23.46 19.18
C LEU A 25 -0.49 22.35 20.17
N LEU A 26 0.11 21.17 20.05
CA LEU A 26 -0.04 20.05 20.96
C LEU A 26 0.48 20.43 22.36
N SER A 27 1.66 21.04 22.45
CA SER A 27 2.25 21.47 23.73
C SER A 27 1.41 22.55 24.42
N SER A 28 0.87 23.51 23.68
CA SER A 28 0.01 24.56 24.25
C SER A 28 -1.36 24.06 24.71
N LEU A 29 -1.89 23.00 24.07
CA LEU A 29 -3.17 22.39 24.45
C LEU A 29 -3.07 21.55 25.74
N GLN A 30 -1.90 21.01 26.08
CA GLN A 30 -1.68 20.31 27.33
C GLN A 30 -1.91 21.19 28.54
N ASP A 31 -1.54 22.48 28.45
CA ASP A 31 -1.73 23.48 29.52
C ASP A 31 -3.22 23.80 29.75
N VAL A 32 -4.09 23.54 28.78
CA VAL A 32 -5.55 23.78 28.85
C VAL A 32 -6.32 22.55 29.35
N GLY A 33 -5.65 21.45 29.70
CA GLY A 33 -6.28 20.21 30.18
C GLY A 33 -6.97 19.38 29.10
N VAL A 34 -6.59 19.57 27.86
CA VAL A 34 -7.03 18.73 26.72
C VAL A 34 -6.20 17.45 26.70
N ASN A 35 -6.87 16.30 26.53
CA ASN A 35 -6.16 15.03 26.41
C ASN A 35 -5.48 14.90 25.03
N PRO A 36 -4.13 14.87 24.96
CA PRO A 36 -3.41 14.81 23.69
C PRO A 36 -3.71 13.55 22.88
N ASN A 37 -4.08 12.45 23.52
CA ASN A 37 -4.38 11.18 22.86
C ASN A 37 -5.71 11.17 22.07
N THR A 38 -6.56 12.21 22.26
CA THR A 38 -7.85 12.32 21.55
C THR A 38 -7.79 13.28 20.37
N ILE A 39 -6.64 13.90 20.12
CA ILE A 39 -6.44 14.83 19.03
C ILE A 39 -6.29 14.04 17.73
N ALA A 40 -7.18 14.30 16.77
CA ALA A 40 -7.14 13.73 15.45
C ALA A 40 -6.81 14.80 14.40
N SER A 41 -5.98 14.47 13.44
CA SER A 41 -5.63 15.32 12.30
C SER A 41 -5.75 14.52 11.01
N ASN A 42 -6.00 15.18 9.91
CA ASN A 42 -5.97 14.59 8.57
C ASN A 42 -4.58 14.69 7.92
N ASP A 43 -3.63 15.36 8.57
CA ASP A 43 -2.24 15.41 8.10
C ASP A 43 -1.46 14.19 8.60
N ILE A 44 -1.27 13.23 7.69
CA ILE A 44 -0.59 11.96 7.99
C ILE A 44 0.88 12.18 8.39
N ASN A 45 1.56 13.16 7.76
CA ASN A 45 2.95 13.45 8.09
C ASN A 45 3.10 14.03 9.49
N ALA A 46 2.21 14.93 9.89
CA ALA A 46 2.22 15.49 11.25
C ALA A 46 1.98 14.41 12.30
N ILE A 47 1.04 13.50 12.05
CA ILE A 47 0.78 12.36 12.94
C ILE A 47 1.99 11.42 13.00
N LEU A 48 2.61 11.14 11.85
CA LEU A 48 3.80 10.29 11.78
C LEU A 48 4.95 10.83 12.64
N GLU A 49 5.21 12.12 12.56
CA GLU A 49 6.29 12.77 13.30
C GLU A 49 6.00 12.90 14.80
N THR A 50 4.73 13.07 15.19
CA THR A 50 4.35 13.29 16.60
C THR A 50 4.03 12.00 17.34
N TYR A 51 3.27 11.09 16.76
CA TYR A 51 2.76 9.87 17.38
C TYR A 51 3.39 8.58 16.84
N GLY A 52 4.11 8.67 15.75
CA GLY A 52 4.79 7.54 15.13
C GLY A 52 3.96 6.80 14.07
N VAL A 53 4.56 5.71 13.57
CA VAL A 53 4.09 4.97 12.38
C VAL A 53 2.73 4.31 12.58
N GLU A 54 2.49 3.72 13.75
CA GLU A 54 1.23 3.03 14.04
C GLU A 54 0.04 4.01 14.08
N ALA A 55 0.25 5.20 14.62
CA ALA A 55 -0.77 6.23 14.62
C ALA A 55 -1.05 6.74 13.20
N ALA A 56 -0.02 6.92 12.38
CA ALA A 56 -0.17 7.29 10.98
C ALA A 56 -0.92 6.20 10.18
N ARG A 57 -0.60 4.93 10.40
CA ARG A 57 -1.32 3.78 9.83
C ARG A 57 -2.80 3.80 10.19
N ALA A 58 -3.11 3.95 11.48
CA ALA A 58 -4.49 4.02 11.96
C ALA A 58 -5.25 5.22 11.38
N SER A 59 -4.58 6.37 11.25
CA SER A 59 -5.15 7.57 10.63
C SER A 59 -5.48 7.34 9.16
N ILE A 60 -4.60 6.71 8.37
CA ILE A 60 -4.85 6.38 6.96
C ILE A 60 -6.13 5.53 6.84
N VAL A 61 -6.25 4.47 7.63
CA VAL A 61 -7.42 3.58 7.59
C VAL A 61 -8.69 4.34 7.96
N SER A 62 -8.64 5.16 9.00
CA SER A 62 -9.78 5.95 9.48
C SER A 62 -10.25 6.96 8.44
N GLU A 63 -9.33 7.70 7.82
CA GLU A 63 -9.64 8.71 6.80
C GLU A 63 -10.26 8.07 5.57
N VAL A 64 -9.71 6.96 5.09
CA VAL A 64 -10.25 6.24 3.93
C VAL A 64 -11.64 5.67 4.23
N LEU A 65 -11.85 5.09 5.42
CA LEU A 65 -13.17 4.61 5.84
C LEU A 65 -14.19 5.76 5.92
N SER A 66 -13.78 6.91 6.43
CA SER A 66 -14.66 8.08 6.53
C SER A 66 -15.12 8.55 5.15
N VAL A 67 -14.22 8.60 4.17
CA VAL A 67 -14.54 8.97 2.78
C VAL A 67 -15.50 7.96 2.14
N PHE A 68 -15.23 6.66 2.23
CA PHE A 68 -16.12 5.63 1.69
C PHE A 68 -17.48 5.62 2.39
N GLY A 69 -17.51 5.88 3.70
CA GLY A 69 -18.75 5.98 4.47
C GLY A 69 -19.68 7.09 3.99
N VAL A 70 -19.14 8.24 3.58
CA VAL A 70 -19.93 9.34 3.00
C VAL A 70 -20.65 8.92 1.72
N TYR A 71 -20.00 8.06 0.89
CA TYR A 71 -20.59 7.54 -0.35
C TYR A 71 -21.45 6.30 -0.14
N GLY A 72 -21.64 5.84 1.10
CA GLY A 72 -22.41 4.65 1.42
C GLY A 72 -21.76 3.34 0.97
N ILE A 73 -20.45 3.36 0.68
CA ILE A 73 -19.69 2.19 0.26
C ILE A 73 -19.12 1.50 1.50
N ASN A 74 -19.54 0.25 1.74
CA ASN A 74 -19.05 -0.55 2.84
C ASN A 74 -17.83 -1.35 2.38
N VAL A 75 -16.64 -1.03 2.92
CA VAL A 75 -15.36 -1.68 2.59
C VAL A 75 -14.86 -2.43 3.82
N ASP A 76 -14.41 -3.68 3.62
CA ASP A 76 -13.77 -4.44 4.69
C ASP A 76 -12.45 -3.74 5.12
N PRO A 77 -12.29 -3.44 6.42
CA PRO A 77 -11.11 -2.76 6.94
C PRO A 77 -9.79 -3.51 6.69
N ARG A 78 -9.84 -4.81 6.41
CA ARG A 78 -8.64 -5.62 6.10
C ARG A 78 -7.95 -5.17 4.81
N HIS A 79 -8.73 -4.82 3.78
CA HIS A 79 -8.19 -4.30 2.53
C HIS A 79 -7.50 -2.95 2.73
N LEU A 80 -8.10 -2.09 3.54
CA LEU A 80 -7.54 -0.77 3.85
C LEU A 80 -6.30 -0.90 4.73
N ALA A 81 -6.30 -1.83 5.67
CA ALA A 81 -5.14 -2.13 6.49
C ALA A 81 -3.94 -2.58 5.63
N LEU A 82 -4.15 -3.45 4.64
CA LEU A 82 -3.10 -3.87 3.71
C LEU A 82 -2.47 -2.69 2.95
N ILE A 83 -3.30 -1.76 2.48
CA ILE A 83 -2.84 -0.54 1.80
C ILE A 83 -2.04 0.34 2.75
N ALA A 84 -2.56 0.58 3.96
CA ALA A 84 -1.90 1.38 4.98
C ALA A 84 -0.55 0.77 5.39
N ASP A 85 -0.48 -0.55 5.56
CA ASP A 85 0.76 -1.28 5.86
C ASP A 85 1.81 -1.07 4.77
N TYR A 86 1.41 -1.16 3.50
CA TYR A 86 2.31 -0.91 2.38
C TYR A 86 2.80 0.55 2.31
N MET A 87 1.96 1.51 2.68
CA MET A 87 2.32 2.93 2.67
C MET A 87 3.29 3.29 3.81
N THR A 88 3.31 2.52 4.89
CA THR A 88 4.05 2.84 6.12
C THR A 88 5.18 1.86 6.45
N PHE A 89 5.38 0.79 5.66
CA PHE A 89 6.31 -0.30 6.01
C PHE A 89 7.78 0.14 6.13
N GLU A 90 8.20 1.20 5.43
CA GLU A 90 9.55 1.76 5.51
C GLU A 90 9.76 2.66 6.76
N GLY A 91 8.75 2.81 7.62
CA GLY A 91 8.78 3.75 8.74
C GLY A 91 8.56 5.20 8.35
N LYS A 92 8.25 5.45 7.09
CA LYS A 92 7.91 6.75 6.52
C LYS A 92 6.62 6.63 5.71
N TYR A 93 5.94 7.76 5.54
CA TYR A 93 4.79 7.82 4.67
C TYR A 93 5.21 7.77 3.21
N ARG A 94 4.77 6.75 2.49
CA ARG A 94 5.00 6.59 1.05
C ARG A 94 3.68 6.75 0.29
N PRO A 95 3.50 7.84 -0.44
CA PRO A 95 2.25 8.07 -1.19
C PRO A 95 2.12 7.09 -2.35
N MET A 96 0.89 6.70 -2.66
CA MET A 96 0.58 5.85 -3.81
C MET A 96 0.44 6.67 -5.10
N ASN A 97 1.51 7.36 -5.47
CA ASN A 97 1.61 8.16 -6.69
C ASN A 97 2.96 7.89 -7.39
N ARG A 98 3.20 8.60 -8.50
CA ARG A 98 4.47 8.46 -9.25
C ARG A 98 5.73 8.78 -8.44
N LEU A 99 5.63 9.64 -7.43
CA LEU A 99 6.75 9.95 -6.53
C LEU A 99 7.05 8.77 -5.60
N GLY A 100 6.01 8.16 -5.05
CA GLY A 100 6.13 6.96 -4.22
C GLY A 100 6.71 5.77 -4.97
N ILE A 101 6.31 5.54 -6.22
CA ILE A 101 6.83 4.44 -7.04
C ILE A 101 8.29 4.65 -7.44
N GLY A 102 8.79 5.88 -7.36
CA GLY A 102 10.19 6.22 -7.67
C GLY A 102 11.23 5.41 -6.89
N GLY A 103 10.92 4.98 -5.67
CA GLY A 103 11.78 4.13 -4.84
C GLY A 103 11.82 2.65 -5.25
N SER A 104 10.96 2.20 -6.18
CA SER A 104 10.99 0.81 -6.66
C SER A 104 12.26 0.49 -7.44
N ALA A 105 12.79 -0.72 -7.28
CA ALA A 105 13.97 -1.17 -8.01
C ALA A 105 13.69 -1.48 -9.49
N SER A 106 12.45 -1.86 -9.84
CA SER A 106 12.09 -2.27 -11.21
C SER A 106 11.79 -1.06 -12.10
N PRO A 107 12.60 -0.78 -13.14
CA PRO A 107 12.32 0.25 -14.13
C PRO A 107 11.01 0.01 -14.90
N PHE A 108 10.71 -1.22 -15.30
CA PHE A 108 9.47 -1.55 -16.02
C PHE A 108 8.22 -1.31 -15.17
N LEU A 109 8.28 -1.58 -13.86
CA LEU A 109 7.19 -1.27 -12.95
C LEU A 109 6.90 0.25 -12.91
N LYS A 110 7.96 1.07 -12.82
CA LYS A 110 7.82 2.54 -12.85
C LYS A 110 7.21 3.03 -14.15
N MET A 111 7.67 2.50 -15.28
CA MET A 111 7.18 2.87 -16.62
C MET A 111 5.72 2.49 -16.85
N SER A 112 5.25 1.42 -16.24
CA SER A 112 3.87 0.92 -16.42
C SER A 112 2.80 1.76 -15.73
N PHE A 113 3.18 2.63 -14.79
CA PHE A 113 2.24 3.45 -14.02
C PHE A 113 1.96 4.80 -14.69
N GLU A 114 2.94 5.70 -14.70
CA GLU A 114 2.83 7.04 -15.28
C GLU A 114 4.19 7.49 -15.82
N THR A 115 4.21 8.49 -16.70
CA THR A 115 5.43 9.15 -17.20
C THR A 115 6.49 8.17 -17.70
N SER A 116 6.07 7.21 -18.56
CA SER A 116 6.91 6.11 -19.05
C SER A 116 8.24 6.58 -19.65
N MET A 117 8.23 7.65 -20.46
CA MET A 117 9.44 8.17 -21.12
C MET A 117 10.48 8.70 -20.13
N ASN A 118 10.05 9.39 -19.07
CA ASN A 118 10.98 9.93 -18.08
C ASN A 118 11.69 8.80 -17.32
N PHE A 119 10.95 7.76 -16.95
CA PHE A 119 11.53 6.60 -16.28
C PHE A 119 12.40 5.77 -17.23
N LEU A 120 12.02 5.65 -18.51
CA LEU A 120 12.82 4.95 -19.50
C LEU A 120 14.15 5.64 -19.74
N THR A 121 14.15 6.94 -20.00
CA THR A 121 15.38 7.71 -20.20
C THR A 121 16.28 7.68 -18.98
N ALA A 122 15.70 7.81 -17.77
CA ALA A 122 16.47 7.72 -16.55
C ALA A 122 17.08 6.32 -16.34
N ALA A 123 16.35 5.26 -16.67
CA ALA A 123 16.83 3.89 -16.53
C ALA A 123 17.94 3.58 -17.54
N THR A 124 17.80 3.99 -18.79
CA THR A 124 18.82 3.80 -19.83
C THR A 124 20.07 4.59 -19.57
N THR A 125 19.94 5.84 -19.11
CA THR A 125 21.10 6.69 -18.76
C THR A 125 21.90 6.11 -17.60
N ARG A 126 21.22 5.48 -16.62
CA ARG A 126 21.87 4.88 -15.45
C ARG A 126 22.33 3.44 -15.68
N GLY A 127 21.92 2.80 -16.78
CA GLY A 127 22.16 1.38 -17.02
C GLY A 127 21.46 0.49 -15.99
N SER A 128 20.24 0.86 -15.53
CA SER A 128 19.53 0.12 -14.50
C SER A 128 19.07 -1.24 -15.02
N LEU A 129 19.31 -2.30 -14.26
CA LEU A 129 18.86 -3.65 -14.56
C LEU A 129 17.48 -3.90 -13.96
N ASP A 130 16.66 -4.70 -14.64
CA ASP A 130 15.37 -5.18 -14.16
C ASP A 130 15.36 -6.71 -14.09
N ASN A 131 15.04 -7.27 -12.94
CA ASN A 131 14.98 -8.72 -12.73
C ASN A 131 13.76 -9.36 -13.39
N THR A 132 12.84 -8.55 -13.93
CA THR A 132 11.59 -9.01 -14.56
C THR A 132 10.72 -9.91 -13.68
N GLU A 133 10.77 -9.70 -12.38
CA GLU A 133 9.97 -10.45 -11.40
C GLU A 133 8.59 -9.82 -11.20
N SER A 134 8.47 -8.49 -11.34
CA SER A 134 7.20 -7.80 -11.15
C SER A 134 6.20 -8.20 -12.25
N PRO A 135 4.90 -8.30 -11.91
CA PRO A 135 3.84 -8.59 -12.88
C PRO A 135 3.84 -7.60 -14.04
N SER A 136 4.03 -6.31 -13.77
CA SER A 136 4.08 -5.25 -14.78
C SER A 136 5.23 -5.44 -15.76
N ALA A 137 6.43 -5.79 -15.28
CA ALA A 137 7.59 -6.06 -16.12
C ALA A 137 7.35 -7.25 -17.06
N ARG A 138 6.76 -8.32 -16.54
CA ARG A 138 6.45 -9.53 -17.34
C ARG A 138 5.40 -9.25 -18.40
N ILE A 139 4.36 -8.50 -18.06
CA ILE A 139 3.30 -8.11 -19.03
C ILE A 139 3.88 -7.25 -20.16
N VAL A 140 4.71 -6.26 -19.84
CA VAL A 140 5.37 -5.41 -20.84
C VAL A 140 6.24 -6.24 -21.80
N LEU A 141 6.90 -7.29 -21.29
CA LEU A 141 7.75 -8.17 -22.08
C LEU A 141 6.99 -9.34 -22.75
N GLY A 142 5.67 -9.42 -22.60
CA GLY A 142 4.85 -10.52 -23.14
C GLY A 142 5.09 -11.86 -22.47
N ARG A 143 5.59 -11.87 -21.23
CA ARG A 143 5.81 -13.10 -20.45
C ARG A 143 4.64 -13.39 -19.52
N VAL A 144 4.44 -14.67 -19.21
CA VAL A 144 3.46 -15.11 -18.22
C VAL A 144 3.87 -14.63 -16.84
N VAL A 145 2.90 -14.09 -16.09
CA VAL A 145 3.10 -13.63 -14.71
C VAL A 145 3.29 -14.84 -13.80
N ALA A 146 4.32 -14.80 -12.93
CA ALA A 146 4.64 -15.90 -12.02
C ALA A 146 3.84 -15.87 -10.71
N ASN A 147 2.59 -15.39 -10.75
CA ASN A 147 1.68 -15.30 -9.61
C ASN A 147 0.42 -16.12 -9.89
N GLY A 148 -0.27 -16.56 -8.84
CA GLY A 148 -1.48 -17.36 -8.96
C GLY A 148 -1.23 -18.68 -9.68
N THR A 149 -1.99 -18.99 -10.71
CA THR A 149 -1.88 -20.22 -11.51
C THR A 149 -0.58 -20.30 -12.32
N GLY A 150 0.09 -19.18 -12.57
CA GLY A 150 1.40 -19.12 -13.23
C GLY A 150 2.60 -19.31 -12.29
N SER A 151 2.39 -19.46 -11.00
CA SER A 151 3.46 -19.64 -10.01
C SER A 151 4.06 -21.07 -10.01
N CYS A 152 3.32 -22.06 -10.51
CA CYS A 152 3.76 -23.45 -10.62
C CYS A 152 3.55 -23.96 -12.04
N GLY A 153 4.42 -24.86 -12.47
CA GLY A 153 4.27 -25.59 -13.72
C GLY A 153 3.61 -26.93 -13.47
N VAL A 154 2.50 -27.20 -14.14
CA VAL A 154 1.87 -28.53 -14.15
C VAL A 154 2.47 -29.32 -15.30
N ARG A 155 3.07 -30.47 -14.99
CA ARG A 155 3.61 -31.41 -15.97
C ARG A 155 2.88 -32.73 -15.83
N MET A 156 2.58 -33.33 -16.98
CA MET A 156 2.02 -34.68 -17.02
C MET A 156 3.11 -35.68 -16.62
N ASN A 157 2.78 -36.63 -15.77
CA ASN A 157 3.68 -37.71 -15.40
C ASN A 157 3.49 -38.88 -16.39
N TRP A 158 4.33 -38.92 -17.39
CA TRP A 158 4.27 -39.94 -18.43
C TRP A 158 4.54 -41.35 -17.93
N ASP A 159 5.37 -41.51 -16.89
CA ASP A 159 5.71 -42.80 -16.32
C ASP A 159 4.49 -43.48 -15.70
N MET A 160 3.57 -42.73 -15.08
CA MET A 160 2.34 -43.28 -14.53
C MET A 160 1.36 -43.71 -15.63
N MET A 161 1.30 -43.01 -16.75
CA MET A 161 0.41 -43.41 -17.86
C MET A 161 0.86 -44.71 -18.50
N GLN A 162 2.17 -44.97 -18.60
CA GLN A 162 2.70 -46.24 -19.14
C GLN A 162 2.44 -47.43 -18.21
N LEU A 163 2.35 -47.20 -16.90
CA LEU A 163 1.97 -48.23 -15.95
C LEU A 163 0.52 -48.64 -16.10
N ASP A 164 -0.39 -47.67 -16.25
CA ASP A 164 -1.82 -47.92 -16.46
C ASP A 164 -2.12 -48.65 -17.79
N GLU A 165 -1.37 -48.37 -18.87
CA GLU A 165 -1.46 -49.11 -20.14
C GLU A 165 -1.01 -50.56 -19.98
N ASN A 166 0.09 -50.82 -19.28
CA ASN A 166 0.61 -52.17 -19.08
C ASN A 166 -0.29 -53.04 -18.17
N GLU A 167 -0.96 -52.45 -17.18
CA GLU A 167 -1.95 -53.14 -16.34
C GLU A 167 -3.18 -53.52 -17.11
N ASN A 168 -3.70 -52.65 -17.99
CA ASN A 168 -4.88 -52.91 -18.81
C ASN A 168 -4.61 -54.03 -19.87
N ASP A 169 -3.38 -54.11 -20.39
CA ASP A 169 -2.98 -55.17 -21.33
C ASP A 169 -2.81 -56.52 -20.64
N SER A 170 -2.44 -56.55 -19.35
CA SER A 170 -2.34 -57.79 -18.56
C SER A 170 -3.68 -58.36 -18.16
N ASP A 171 -4.71 -57.55 -17.99
CA ASP A 171 -6.07 -57.98 -17.63
C ASP A 171 -6.89 -58.41 -18.85
N SER A 172 -6.38 -58.20 -20.05
CA SER A 172 -7.05 -58.56 -21.33
C SER A 172 -6.50 -59.84 -21.95
N ALA A 173 -5.50 -60.47 -21.36
CA ALA A 173 -4.88 -61.73 -21.81
C ALA A 173 -5.28 -62.92 -20.92
#